data_cd07b8f037964a4898134a8a7196abd1
#
_entry.id   cd07b8f037964a4898134a8a7196abd1
#
_cell.length_a   1.000
_cell.length_b   1.000
_cell.length_c   1.000
_cell.angle_alpha   90.00
_cell.angle_beta   90.00
_cell.angle_gamma   90.00
#
_symmetry.space_group_name_H-M   'P 1'
#
loop_
_entity.id
_entity.type
_entity.pdbx_description
1 polymer ?
#
loop_
_entity_poly.entity_id
_entity_poly.type
_entity_poly.pdbx_seq_one_letter_code
_entity_poly.pdbx_strand_id
1 'polypeptide(L)'
;MGGQPDAAEALQKLDAEFAKESPRLCKELNARDPTTVLGLATNLWPGARQAKVTGVMRERLLIGATGFSPIREELAYPFEPPLESVEEVSKRFAALRGEALRPAFDAVALPLVFLATCLLGAHFTTWHIFAWVRALARYLFGRYDGAAMELCVNFMFAAHAAEAAYAGAFAHSLGLDARSVMGWTLRTLLAGVGALGRLTRLANTTTLPGYEKCGVKY
;
A
#
# COMPACT_ATOMS: atom_id res chain seq x y z
N MET A 1 6.80 -21.41 -50.17
CA MET A 1 6.76 -20.01 -49.70
C MET A 1 5.86 -20.01 -48.46
N GLY A 2 6.45 -20.19 -47.27
CA GLY A 2 5.73 -20.07 -45.99
C GLY A 2 5.66 -18.59 -45.62
N GLY A 3 4.47 -17.98 -45.76
CA GLY A 3 4.25 -16.61 -45.29
C GLY A 3 4.47 -16.56 -43.78
N GLN A 4 5.27 -15.62 -43.30
CA GLN A 4 5.30 -15.26 -41.88
C GLN A 4 3.88 -14.95 -41.46
N PRO A 5 3.37 -15.52 -40.33
CA PRO A 5 2.07 -15.14 -39.81
C PRO A 5 2.05 -13.63 -39.60
N ASP A 6 0.97 -12.99 -40.06
CA ASP A 6 0.78 -11.56 -39.85
C ASP A 6 0.91 -11.26 -38.35
N ALA A 7 1.68 -10.25 -37.98
CA ALA A 7 1.93 -9.90 -36.57
C ALA A 7 0.60 -9.73 -35.79
N ALA A 8 -0.45 -9.31 -36.47
CA ALA A 8 -1.80 -9.22 -35.91
C ALA A 8 -2.38 -10.59 -35.54
N GLU A 9 -2.18 -11.61 -36.38
CA GLU A 9 -2.64 -12.98 -36.13
C GLU A 9 -1.89 -13.61 -34.95
N ALA A 10 -0.58 -13.36 -34.84
CA ALA A 10 0.22 -13.83 -33.72
C ALA A 10 -0.23 -13.20 -32.37
N LEU A 11 -0.51 -11.90 -32.37
CA LEU A 11 -1.04 -11.20 -31.19
C LEU A 11 -2.42 -11.72 -30.79
N GLN A 12 -3.31 -11.96 -31.75
CA GLN A 12 -4.64 -12.48 -31.48
C GLN A 12 -4.59 -13.89 -30.88
N LYS A 13 -3.68 -14.74 -31.35
CA LYS A 13 -3.45 -16.08 -30.75
C LYS A 13 -2.95 -15.98 -29.31
N LEU A 14 -2.02 -15.06 -29.04
CA LEU A 14 -1.50 -14.83 -27.70
C LEU A 14 -2.59 -14.30 -26.75
N ASP A 15 -3.40 -13.34 -27.18
CA ASP A 15 -4.52 -12.82 -26.38
C ASP A 15 -5.56 -13.93 -26.07
N ALA A 16 -5.84 -14.81 -27.03
CA ALA A 16 -6.71 -15.96 -26.84
C ALA A 16 -6.12 -16.98 -25.82
N GLU A 17 -4.81 -17.17 -25.82
CA GLU A 17 -4.11 -17.99 -24.85
C GLU A 17 -4.21 -17.40 -23.44
N PHE A 18 -3.97 -16.09 -23.27
CA PHE A 18 -4.19 -15.39 -22.01
C PHE A 18 -5.62 -15.53 -21.52
N ALA A 19 -6.61 -15.35 -22.38
CA ALA A 19 -8.02 -15.50 -22.01
C ALA A 19 -8.34 -16.91 -21.51
N LYS A 20 -7.78 -17.94 -22.14
CA LYS A 20 -7.95 -19.35 -21.75
C LYS A 20 -7.31 -19.67 -20.40
N GLU A 21 -6.10 -19.18 -20.15
CA GLU A 21 -5.32 -19.46 -18.95
C GLU A 21 -5.65 -18.51 -17.77
N SER A 22 -6.32 -17.39 -18.03
CA SER A 22 -6.63 -16.36 -17.04
C SER A 22 -7.29 -16.92 -15.76
N PRO A 23 -8.28 -17.84 -15.80
CA PRO A 23 -8.89 -18.36 -14.57
C PRO A 23 -7.90 -19.15 -13.70
N ARG A 24 -7.00 -19.92 -14.31
CA ARG A 24 -5.94 -20.67 -13.62
C ARG A 24 -4.94 -19.72 -12.98
N LEU A 25 -4.47 -18.72 -13.75
CA LEU A 25 -3.53 -17.71 -13.29
C LEU A 25 -4.11 -16.88 -12.13
N CYS A 26 -5.37 -16.45 -12.22
CA CYS A 26 -6.04 -15.73 -11.13
C CYS A 26 -6.04 -16.55 -9.83
N LYS A 27 -6.34 -17.84 -9.90
CA LYS A 27 -6.33 -18.73 -8.74
C LYS A 27 -4.92 -18.86 -8.15
N GLU A 28 -3.92 -19.06 -9.00
CA GLU A 28 -2.52 -19.19 -8.61
C GLU A 28 -2.00 -17.92 -7.95
N LEU A 29 -2.18 -16.74 -8.56
CA LEU A 29 -1.69 -15.48 -8.03
C LEU A 29 -2.35 -15.10 -6.71
N ASN A 30 -3.66 -15.32 -6.58
CA ASN A 30 -4.39 -15.07 -5.35
C ASN A 30 -3.97 -16.00 -4.19
N ALA A 31 -3.60 -17.25 -4.50
CA ALA A 31 -3.12 -18.19 -3.50
C ALA A 31 -1.66 -17.92 -3.11
N ARG A 32 -0.83 -17.54 -4.09
CA ARG A 32 0.61 -17.39 -3.90
C ARG A 32 1.00 -16.16 -3.11
N ASP A 33 0.43 -15.00 -3.44
CA ASP A 33 0.83 -13.73 -2.81
C ASP A 33 -0.32 -12.71 -2.76
N PRO A 34 -1.32 -12.94 -1.89
CA PRO A 34 -2.43 -12.01 -1.70
C PRO A 34 -1.98 -10.63 -1.18
N THR A 35 -0.81 -10.57 -0.52
CA THR A 35 -0.21 -9.33 -0.03
C THR A 35 0.17 -8.41 -1.18
N THR A 36 0.82 -8.94 -2.21
CA THR A 36 1.12 -8.18 -3.43
C THR A 36 -0.15 -7.71 -4.12
N VAL A 37 -1.18 -8.55 -4.23
CA VAL A 37 -2.48 -8.17 -4.84
C VAL A 37 -3.10 -6.99 -4.09
N LEU A 38 -3.17 -7.05 -2.75
CA LEU A 38 -3.71 -5.94 -1.94
C LEU A 38 -2.82 -4.70 -2.04
N GLY A 39 -1.50 -4.87 -2.05
CA GLY A 39 -0.56 -3.76 -2.21
C GLY A 39 -0.77 -3.00 -3.51
N LEU A 40 -0.87 -3.71 -4.64
CA LEU A 40 -1.18 -3.12 -5.94
C LEU A 40 -2.54 -2.41 -5.93
N ALA A 41 -3.57 -3.07 -5.38
CA ALA A 41 -4.90 -2.48 -5.26
C ALA A 41 -4.86 -1.18 -4.42
N THR A 42 -4.14 -1.17 -3.29
CA THR A 42 -4.05 0.03 -2.44
C THR A 42 -3.24 1.16 -3.05
N ASN A 43 -2.30 0.85 -3.95
CA ASN A 43 -1.59 1.87 -4.71
C ASN A 43 -2.49 2.54 -5.75
N LEU A 44 -3.39 1.78 -6.39
CA LEU A 44 -4.38 2.31 -7.33
C LEU A 44 -5.56 2.99 -6.62
N TRP A 45 -6.01 2.40 -5.52
CA TRP A 45 -7.13 2.90 -4.72
C TRP A 45 -6.81 2.80 -3.21
N PRO A 46 -6.42 3.90 -2.57
CA PRO A 46 -6.00 3.92 -1.16
C PRO A 46 -7.06 3.40 -0.17
N GLY A 47 -8.34 3.40 -0.59
CA GLY A 47 -9.46 2.86 0.18
C GLY A 47 -9.59 1.34 0.17
N ALA A 48 -8.83 0.62 -0.65
CA ALA A 48 -8.90 -0.83 -0.76
C ALA A 48 -8.54 -1.52 0.57
N ARG A 49 -9.40 -2.46 0.98
CA ARG A 49 -9.21 -3.29 2.19
C ARG A 49 -9.07 -4.76 1.88
N GLN A 50 -9.72 -5.20 0.83
CA GLN A 50 -9.59 -6.55 0.29
C GLN A 50 -9.40 -6.44 -1.22
N ALA A 51 -8.62 -7.33 -1.77
CA ALA A 51 -8.37 -7.36 -3.20
C ALA A 51 -8.13 -8.80 -3.67
N LYS A 52 -8.53 -9.07 -4.91
CA LYS A 52 -8.24 -10.32 -5.59
C LYS A 52 -8.04 -10.08 -7.07
N VAL A 53 -7.16 -10.82 -7.68
CA VAL A 53 -7.04 -10.86 -9.14
C VAL A 53 -8.29 -11.48 -9.72
N THR A 54 -8.94 -10.77 -10.63
CA THR A 54 -10.17 -11.18 -11.32
C THR A 54 -9.93 -11.51 -12.79
N GLY A 55 -8.82 -11.02 -13.37
CA GLY A 55 -8.44 -11.30 -14.75
C GLY A 55 -6.96 -11.04 -14.97
N VAL A 56 -6.37 -11.84 -15.85
CA VAL A 56 -4.99 -11.68 -16.34
C VAL A 56 -5.05 -11.53 -17.85
N MET A 57 -4.58 -10.41 -18.34
CA MET A 57 -4.46 -10.11 -19.76
C MET A 57 -3.00 -9.81 -20.09
N ARG A 58 -2.64 -9.87 -21.34
CA ARG A 58 -1.29 -9.56 -21.81
C ARG A 58 -0.79 -8.20 -21.37
N GLU A 59 -1.66 -7.18 -21.36
CA GLU A 59 -1.32 -5.78 -21.11
C GLU A 59 -1.60 -5.33 -19.68
N ARG A 60 -2.41 -6.08 -18.92
CA ARG A 60 -2.87 -5.66 -17.60
C ARG A 60 -3.34 -6.79 -16.73
N LEU A 61 -3.26 -6.54 -15.43
CA LEU A 61 -3.86 -7.34 -14.37
C LEU A 61 -5.16 -6.66 -13.92
N LEU A 62 -6.27 -7.39 -13.91
CA LEU A 62 -7.53 -6.89 -13.35
C LEU A 62 -7.62 -7.32 -11.89
N ILE A 63 -7.89 -6.35 -11.02
CA ILE A 63 -7.97 -6.55 -9.57
C ILE A 63 -9.33 -6.06 -9.08
N GLY A 64 -10.17 -6.98 -8.61
CA GLY A 64 -11.40 -6.62 -7.91
C GLY A 64 -11.07 -6.25 -6.47
N ALA A 65 -11.38 -5.03 -6.07
CA ALA A 65 -11.11 -4.50 -4.73
C ALA A 65 -12.40 -4.09 -4.02
N THR A 66 -12.42 -4.20 -2.69
CA THR A 66 -13.49 -3.68 -1.82
C THR A 66 -12.87 -2.80 -0.74
N GLY A 67 -13.58 -1.73 -0.38
CA GLY A 67 -13.18 -0.79 0.68
C GLY A 67 -14.07 -0.90 1.92
N PHE A 68 -14.32 0.25 2.56
CA PHE A 68 -15.29 0.37 3.66
C PHE A 68 -16.75 0.23 3.18
N SER A 69 -17.02 0.65 1.94
CA SER A 69 -18.29 0.41 1.27
C SER A 69 -18.29 -0.99 0.65
N PRO A 70 -19.45 -1.68 0.59
CA PRO A 70 -19.58 -2.96 -0.10
C PRO A 70 -19.45 -2.84 -1.63
N ILE A 71 -19.26 -1.63 -2.15
CA ILE A 71 -19.04 -1.37 -3.57
C ILE A 71 -17.74 -2.04 -3.98
N ARG A 72 -17.83 -2.90 -4.99
CA ARG A 72 -16.67 -3.55 -5.59
C ARG A 72 -16.16 -2.64 -6.73
N GLU A 73 -14.88 -2.31 -6.67
CA GLU A 73 -14.18 -1.60 -7.74
C GLU A 73 -13.32 -2.58 -8.53
N GLU A 74 -13.31 -2.47 -9.84
CA GLU A 74 -12.42 -3.21 -10.72
C GLU A 74 -11.28 -2.27 -11.13
N LEU A 75 -10.07 -2.62 -10.70
CA LEU A 75 -8.85 -1.85 -10.93
C LEU A 75 -8.02 -2.53 -12.01
N ALA A 76 -7.42 -1.76 -12.90
CA ALA A 76 -6.53 -2.26 -13.94
C ALA A 76 -5.10 -1.83 -13.61
N TYR A 77 -4.21 -2.81 -13.41
CA TYR A 77 -2.78 -2.57 -13.24
C TYR A 77 -2.06 -2.90 -14.56
N PRO A 78 -1.42 -1.93 -15.23
CA PRO A 78 -0.77 -2.17 -16.50
C PRO A 78 0.52 -2.98 -16.36
N PHE A 79 0.80 -3.83 -17.33
CA PHE A 79 2.12 -4.43 -17.51
C PHE A 79 2.94 -3.60 -18.51
N GLU A 80 4.04 -3.04 -18.06
CA GLU A 80 4.95 -2.25 -18.89
C GLU A 80 6.37 -2.88 -18.88
N PRO A 81 6.83 -3.42 -20.01
CA PRO A 81 6.11 -3.67 -21.27
C PRO A 81 5.03 -4.77 -21.14
N PRO A 82 4.11 -4.90 -22.12
CA PRO A 82 3.16 -6.00 -22.19
C PRO A 82 3.87 -7.37 -22.15
N LEU A 83 3.17 -8.37 -21.61
CA LEU A 83 3.72 -9.73 -21.50
C LEU A 83 3.86 -10.38 -22.89
N GLU A 84 4.92 -11.14 -23.07
CA GLU A 84 5.22 -11.86 -24.31
C GLU A 84 4.73 -13.32 -24.27
N SER A 85 4.52 -13.87 -23.07
CA SER A 85 4.00 -15.22 -22.87
C SER A 85 3.26 -15.37 -21.55
N VAL A 86 2.46 -16.43 -21.44
CA VAL A 86 1.71 -16.77 -20.21
C VAL A 86 2.67 -17.16 -19.07
N GLU A 87 3.78 -17.80 -19.38
CA GLU A 87 4.78 -18.23 -18.39
C GLU A 87 5.47 -17.05 -17.71
N GLU A 88 5.54 -15.91 -18.38
CA GLU A 88 6.14 -14.68 -17.84
C GLU A 88 5.32 -14.09 -16.70
N VAL A 89 4.02 -14.37 -16.62
CA VAL A 89 3.09 -13.79 -15.62
C VAL A 89 3.62 -13.96 -14.20
N SER A 90 3.96 -15.17 -13.80
CA SER A 90 4.43 -15.46 -12.44
C SER A 90 5.72 -14.74 -12.09
N LYS A 91 6.65 -14.62 -13.02
CA LYS A 91 7.92 -13.91 -12.85
C LYS A 91 7.68 -12.41 -12.74
N ARG A 92 6.86 -11.86 -13.63
CA ARG A 92 6.51 -10.42 -13.63
C ARG A 92 5.75 -10.03 -12.38
N PHE A 93 4.78 -10.85 -11.97
CA PHE A 93 4.03 -10.62 -10.74
C PHE A 93 4.92 -10.62 -9.49
N ALA A 94 5.88 -11.57 -9.39
CA ALA A 94 6.83 -11.59 -8.29
C ALA A 94 7.70 -10.32 -8.25
N ALA A 95 8.08 -9.76 -9.40
CA ALA A 95 8.83 -8.50 -9.48
C ALA A 95 8.01 -7.30 -8.98
N LEU A 96 6.68 -7.34 -9.12
CA LEU A 96 5.78 -6.26 -8.64
C LEU A 96 5.67 -6.20 -7.11
N ARG A 97 6.10 -7.24 -6.38
CA ARG A 97 6.02 -7.26 -4.91
C ARG A 97 6.70 -6.05 -4.27
N GLY A 98 7.90 -5.69 -4.74
CA GLY A 98 8.63 -4.54 -4.24
C GLY A 98 7.87 -3.22 -4.46
N GLU A 99 7.17 -3.09 -5.57
CA GLU A 99 6.33 -1.93 -5.87
C GLU A 99 5.04 -1.92 -5.06
N ALA A 100 4.36 -3.07 -4.97
CA ALA A 100 3.13 -3.24 -4.20
C ALA A 100 3.29 -2.88 -2.73
N LEU A 101 4.45 -3.19 -2.16
CA LEU A 101 4.76 -2.94 -0.74
C LEU A 101 5.51 -1.62 -0.50
N ARG A 102 5.68 -0.79 -1.52
CA ARG A 102 6.24 0.55 -1.33
C ARG A 102 5.31 1.40 -0.47
N PRO A 103 5.86 2.15 0.49
CA PRO A 103 5.08 3.11 1.23
C PRO A 103 4.68 4.26 0.31
N ALA A 104 3.41 4.29 -0.11
CA ALA A 104 2.86 5.44 -0.83
C ALA A 104 2.46 6.53 0.17
N PHE A 105 2.77 7.79 -0.11
CA PHE A 105 2.24 8.92 0.63
C PHE A 105 0.80 9.14 0.18
N ASP A 106 -0.15 8.80 1.04
CA ASP A 106 -1.57 9.00 0.77
C ASP A 106 -1.95 10.45 1.07
N ALA A 107 -3.04 10.90 0.45
CA ALA A 107 -3.63 12.20 0.72
C ALA A 107 -3.94 12.44 2.22
N VAL A 108 -4.09 11.37 3.01
CA VAL A 108 -4.33 11.44 4.47
C VAL A 108 -3.04 11.75 5.24
N ALA A 109 -1.88 11.33 4.75
CA ALA A 109 -0.60 11.60 5.44
C ALA A 109 -0.22 13.09 5.40
N LEU A 110 -0.53 13.79 4.31
CA LEU A 110 -0.21 15.22 4.16
C LEU A 110 -0.87 16.12 5.22
N PRO A 111 -2.19 16.03 5.50
CA PRO A 111 -2.82 16.79 6.57
C PRO A 111 -2.24 16.48 7.96
N LEU A 112 -1.88 15.22 8.23
CA LEU A 112 -1.28 14.83 9.50
C LEU A 112 0.13 15.38 9.66
N VAL A 113 0.96 15.33 8.62
CA VAL A 113 2.29 15.95 8.60
C VAL A 113 2.17 17.47 8.78
N PHE A 114 1.22 18.10 8.09
CA PHE A 114 0.95 19.53 8.25
C PHE A 114 0.54 19.87 9.69
N LEU A 115 -0.41 19.12 10.27
CA LEU A 115 -0.86 19.31 11.65
C LEU A 115 0.30 19.13 12.64
N ALA A 116 1.09 18.08 12.50
CA ALA A 116 2.27 17.84 13.33
C ALA A 116 3.27 19.00 13.21
N THR A 117 3.55 19.48 11.99
CA THR A 117 4.42 20.64 11.76
C THR A 117 3.89 21.90 12.42
N CYS A 118 2.58 22.14 12.36
CA CYS A 118 1.95 23.27 13.02
C CYS A 118 2.04 23.20 14.54
N LEU A 119 1.80 22.02 15.13
CA LEU A 119 1.91 21.80 16.58
C LEU A 119 3.33 21.99 17.07
N LEU A 120 4.31 21.41 16.36
CA LEU A 120 5.73 21.57 16.65
C LEU A 120 6.17 23.03 16.52
N GLY A 121 5.80 23.67 15.42
CA GLY A 121 6.10 25.08 15.21
C GLY A 121 5.51 25.97 16.30
N ALA A 122 4.28 25.69 16.75
CA ALA A 122 3.63 26.45 17.84
C ALA A 122 4.32 26.21 19.18
N HIS A 123 4.90 25.02 19.40
CA HIS A 123 5.57 24.67 20.65
C HIS A 123 7.01 25.22 20.70
N PHE A 124 7.80 24.96 19.66
CA PHE A 124 9.24 25.29 19.65
C PHE A 124 9.56 26.70 19.14
N THR A 125 8.60 27.45 18.61
CA THR A 125 8.86 28.77 18.04
C THR A 125 7.85 29.82 18.54
N THR A 126 8.32 31.05 18.64
CA THR A 126 7.46 32.23 18.89
C THR A 126 6.92 32.83 17.60
N TRP A 127 7.14 32.21 16.46
CA TRP A 127 6.75 32.72 15.16
C TRP A 127 5.26 33.01 15.08
N HIS A 128 4.92 34.16 14.56
CA HIS A 128 3.53 34.61 14.40
C HIS A 128 2.68 33.68 13.52
N ILE A 129 3.30 32.99 12.57
CA ILE A 129 2.61 32.01 11.70
C ILE A 129 1.92 30.88 12.49
N PHE A 130 2.39 30.58 13.71
CA PHE A 130 1.78 29.58 14.57
C PHE A 130 0.89 30.18 15.68
N ALA A 131 0.70 31.50 15.69
CA ALA A 131 -0.14 32.16 16.68
C ALA A 131 -1.59 31.65 16.67
N TRP A 132 -2.10 31.33 15.51
CA TRP A 132 -3.44 30.76 15.35
C TRP A 132 -3.59 29.37 16.01
N VAL A 133 -2.55 28.53 16.00
CA VAL A 133 -2.57 27.22 16.67
C VAL A 133 -2.67 27.41 18.17
N ARG A 134 -1.90 28.37 18.74
CA ARG A 134 -1.99 28.72 20.15
C ARG A 134 -3.34 29.33 20.53
N ALA A 135 -3.91 30.16 19.64
CA ALA A 135 -5.23 30.75 19.86
C ALA A 135 -6.32 29.67 19.82
N LEU A 136 -6.26 28.73 18.88
CA LEU A 136 -7.16 27.60 18.78
C LEU A 136 -7.05 26.69 20.01
N ALA A 137 -5.84 26.37 20.46
CA ALA A 137 -5.62 25.58 21.66
C ALA A 137 -6.22 26.26 22.91
N ARG A 138 -6.07 27.59 23.05
CA ARG A 138 -6.71 28.37 24.13
C ARG A 138 -8.23 28.31 24.05
N TYR A 139 -8.78 28.39 22.84
CA TYR A 139 -10.22 28.34 22.64
C TYR A 139 -10.81 26.96 23.00
N LEU A 140 -10.16 25.88 22.57
CA LEU A 140 -10.65 24.52 22.79
C LEU A 140 -10.44 24.05 24.24
N PHE A 141 -9.35 24.44 24.88
CA PHE A 141 -8.96 23.92 26.20
C PHE A 141 -9.02 24.98 27.30
N GLY A 142 -9.55 26.19 27.01
CA GLY A 142 -9.71 27.28 27.96
C GLY A 142 -8.42 27.97 28.35
N ARG A 143 -7.25 27.33 28.17
CA ARG A 143 -5.92 27.86 28.45
C ARG A 143 -4.86 27.18 27.59
N TYR A 144 -3.79 27.89 27.34
CA TYR A 144 -2.58 27.28 26.76
C TYR A 144 -1.61 27.02 27.92
N ASP A 145 -1.52 25.80 28.34
CA ASP A 145 -0.55 25.35 29.34
C ASP A 145 0.69 24.79 28.61
N GLY A 146 1.81 25.52 28.70
CA GLY A 146 3.05 25.17 28.05
C GLY A 146 3.58 23.82 28.51
N ALA A 147 3.49 23.50 29.79
CA ALA A 147 3.99 22.24 30.35
C ALA A 147 3.15 21.03 29.87
N ALA A 148 1.82 21.18 29.87
CA ALA A 148 0.94 20.15 29.35
C ALA A 148 1.16 19.91 27.85
N MET A 149 1.36 20.98 27.08
CA MET A 149 1.66 20.88 25.65
C MET A 149 3.01 20.18 25.40
N GLU A 150 4.03 20.54 26.19
CA GLU A 150 5.35 19.90 26.12
C GLU A 150 5.26 18.39 26.39
N LEU A 151 4.52 18.01 27.43
CA LEU A 151 4.29 16.60 27.74
C LEU A 151 3.60 15.87 26.59
N CYS A 152 2.54 16.46 26.00
CA CYS A 152 1.84 15.88 24.86
C CYS A 152 2.73 15.73 23.63
N VAL A 153 3.55 16.74 23.32
CA VAL A 153 4.49 16.70 22.19
C VAL A 153 5.56 15.63 22.40
N ASN A 154 6.17 15.57 23.60
CA ASN A 154 7.19 14.60 23.94
C ASN A 154 6.63 13.17 23.89
N PHE A 155 5.41 12.97 24.43
CA PHE A 155 4.73 11.67 24.35
C PHE A 155 4.43 11.27 22.91
N MET A 156 3.94 12.20 22.08
CA MET A 156 3.69 11.94 20.66
C MET A 156 4.98 11.53 19.94
N PHE A 157 6.09 12.23 20.19
CA PHE A 157 7.39 11.86 19.59
C PHE A 157 7.87 10.49 20.03
N ALA A 158 7.80 10.19 21.33
CA ALA A 158 8.21 8.91 21.86
C ALA A 158 7.36 7.77 21.28
N ALA A 159 6.03 7.96 21.19
CA ALA A 159 5.12 7.01 20.58
C ALA A 159 5.44 6.77 19.09
N HIS A 160 5.58 7.85 18.30
CA HIS A 160 5.89 7.74 16.88
C HIS A 160 7.28 7.13 16.64
N ALA A 161 8.26 7.42 17.47
CA ALA A 161 9.58 6.80 17.37
C ALA A 161 9.52 5.29 17.65
N ALA A 162 8.78 4.87 18.68
CA ALA A 162 8.58 3.46 18.99
C ALA A 162 7.83 2.72 17.86
N GLU A 163 6.75 3.33 17.35
CA GLU A 163 5.98 2.80 16.22
C GLU A 163 6.84 2.69 14.95
N ALA A 164 7.69 3.69 14.68
CA ALA A 164 8.60 3.70 13.53
C ALA A 164 9.66 2.60 13.63
N ALA A 165 10.25 2.42 14.81
CA ALA A 165 11.21 1.34 15.07
C ALA A 165 10.55 -0.04 14.87
N TYR A 166 9.33 -0.22 15.39
CA TYR A 166 8.56 -1.44 15.18
C TYR A 166 8.23 -1.66 13.70
N ALA A 167 7.76 -0.62 12.98
CA ALA A 167 7.45 -0.72 11.56
C ALA A 167 8.68 -1.09 10.72
N GLY A 168 9.85 -0.54 11.04
CA GLY A 168 11.12 -0.87 10.39
C GLY A 168 11.51 -2.32 10.60
N ALA A 169 11.48 -2.80 11.85
CA ALA A 169 11.78 -4.19 12.20
C ALA A 169 10.78 -5.15 11.53
N PHE A 170 9.49 -4.81 11.54
CA PHE A 170 8.44 -5.60 10.91
C PHE A 170 8.58 -5.65 9.39
N ALA A 171 8.82 -4.52 8.72
CA ALA A 171 9.09 -4.47 7.29
C ALA A 171 10.33 -5.31 6.90
N HIS A 172 11.38 -5.27 7.73
CA HIS A 172 12.57 -6.11 7.54
C HIS A 172 12.23 -7.60 7.67
N SER A 173 11.43 -7.99 8.67
CA SER A 173 11.01 -9.39 8.85
C SER A 173 10.14 -9.93 7.70
N LEU A 174 9.48 -9.04 6.95
CA LEU A 174 8.75 -9.37 5.72
C LEU A 174 9.68 -9.56 4.50
N GLY A 175 10.99 -9.41 4.67
CA GLY A 175 11.97 -9.54 3.61
C GLY A 175 11.97 -8.37 2.61
N LEU A 176 11.49 -7.18 3.03
CA LEU A 176 11.52 -6.01 2.18
C LEU A 176 12.93 -5.47 2.03
N ASP A 177 13.23 -4.85 0.89
CA ASP A 177 14.49 -4.19 0.63
C ASP A 177 14.74 -2.99 1.56
N ALA A 178 15.99 -2.61 1.75
CA ALA A 178 16.38 -1.53 2.67
C ALA A 178 15.67 -0.20 2.40
N ARG A 179 15.39 0.11 1.13
CA ARG A 179 14.69 1.33 0.73
C ARG A 179 13.22 1.31 1.20
N SER A 180 12.55 0.18 1.03
CA SER A 180 11.16 -0.02 1.49
C SER A 180 11.09 -0.04 3.01
N VAL A 181 12.03 -0.68 3.71
CA VAL A 181 12.15 -0.65 5.18
C VAL A 181 12.28 0.79 5.68
N MET A 182 13.22 1.55 5.11
CA MET A 182 13.41 2.98 5.47
C MET A 182 12.14 3.79 5.17
N GLY A 183 11.51 3.56 4.03
CA GLY A 183 10.27 4.24 3.65
C GLY A 183 9.14 3.99 4.66
N TRP A 184 8.93 2.75 5.11
CA TRP A 184 7.94 2.42 6.13
C TRP A 184 8.28 3.02 7.50
N THR A 185 9.55 3.00 7.89
CA THR A 185 10.04 3.63 9.13
C THR A 185 9.74 5.12 9.13
N LEU A 186 10.15 5.86 8.09
CA LEU A 186 9.95 7.30 7.97
C LEU A 186 8.45 7.64 7.92
N ARG A 187 7.67 6.88 7.14
CA ARG A 187 6.24 7.11 7.05
C ARG A 187 5.55 6.91 8.40
N THR A 188 5.91 5.86 9.14
CA THR A 188 5.34 5.62 10.47
C THR A 188 5.78 6.68 11.46
N LEU A 189 7.00 7.18 11.39
CA LEU A 189 7.46 8.30 12.19
C LEU A 189 6.59 9.56 11.97
N LEU A 190 6.15 9.79 10.73
CA LEU A 190 5.35 10.97 10.38
C LEU A 190 3.85 10.78 10.62
N ALA A 191 3.31 9.60 10.35
CA ALA A 191 1.87 9.33 10.35
C ALA A 191 1.41 8.35 11.46
N GLY A 192 2.33 7.88 12.29
CA GLY A 192 2.05 7.05 13.46
C GLY A 192 1.33 5.75 13.13
N VAL A 193 0.41 5.37 14.01
CA VAL A 193 -0.39 4.13 13.95
C VAL A 193 -1.13 3.93 12.62
N GLY A 194 -1.46 5.02 11.91
CA GLY A 194 -2.13 4.93 10.61
C GLY A 194 -1.28 4.23 9.55
N ALA A 195 0.02 4.56 9.48
CA ALA A 195 0.96 3.92 8.57
C ALA A 195 1.28 2.49 9.01
N LEU A 196 1.49 2.27 10.30
CA LEU A 196 1.71 0.94 10.88
C LEU A 196 0.51 0.03 10.62
N GLY A 197 -0.72 0.51 10.81
CA GLY A 197 -1.94 -0.25 10.53
C GLY A 197 -2.11 -0.61 9.05
N ARG A 198 -1.55 0.16 8.12
CA ARG A 198 -1.50 -0.23 6.70
C ARG A 198 -0.48 -1.35 6.48
N LEU A 199 0.72 -1.22 7.02
CA LEU A 199 1.76 -2.25 6.90
C LEU A 199 1.30 -3.59 7.49
N THR A 200 0.71 -3.58 8.68
CA THR A 200 0.19 -4.79 9.34
C THR A 200 -0.98 -5.41 8.55
N ARG A 201 -1.85 -4.61 7.94
CA ARG A 201 -2.90 -5.14 7.06
C ARG A 201 -2.32 -5.84 5.84
N LEU A 202 -1.32 -5.24 5.18
CA LEU A 202 -0.65 -5.88 4.05
C LEU A 202 -0.01 -7.21 4.45
N ALA A 203 0.63 -7.27 5.62
CA ALA A 203 1.25 -8.49 6.11
C ALA A 203 0.22 -9.57 6.51
N ASN A 204 -0.92 -9.18 7.07
CA ASN A 204 -1.94 -10.10 7.58
C ASN A 204 -2.96 -10.54 6.53
N THR A 205 -2.81 -10.15 5.26
CA THR A 205 -3.70 -10.57 4.17
C THR A 205 -3.70 -12.08 3.96
N THR A 206 -2.63 -12.78 4.36
CA THR A 206 -2.54 -14.24 4.32
C THR A 206 -3.46 -14.95 5.31
N THR A 207 -3.96 -14.24 6.33
CA THR A 207 -4.81 -14.78 7.40
C THR A 207 -6.30 -14.51 7.21
N LEU A 208 -6.72 -13.93 6.08
CA LEU A 208 -8.14 -13.65 5.83
C LEU A 208 -8.96 -14.94 5.70
N PRO A 209 -10.16 -15.01 6.34
CA PRO A 209 -11.04 -16.17 6.22
C PRO A 209 -11.38 -16.44 4.75
N GLY A 210 -11.07 -17.66 4.27
CA GLY A 210 -11.28 -18.07 2.87
C GLY A 210 -9.97 -18.37 2.12
N TYR A 211 -8.80 -17.89 2.56
CA TYR A 211 -7.50 -18.26 1.99
C TYR A 211 -6.96 -19.59 2.50
N GLU A 212 -7.36 -20.02 3.71
CA GLU A 212 -6.94 -21.30 4.31
C GLU A 212 -7.35 -22.54 3.52
N LYS A 213 -8.33 -22.41 2.60
CA LYS A 213 -8.85 -23.56 1.83
C LYS A 213 -8.02 -23.96 0.62
N CYS A 214 -6.97 -23.21 0.27
CA CYS A 214 -6.15 -23.51 -0.91
C CYS A 214 -4.95 -24.43 -0.65
N GLY A 215 -4.75 -24.95 0.57
CA GLY A 215 -3.85 -26.08 0.85
C GLY A 215 -2.36 -25.84 0.63
N VAL A 216 -1.89 -24.61 0.50
CA VAL A 216 -0.46 -24.31 0.39
C VAL A 216 0.08 -24.08 1.79
N LYS A 217 0.70 -25.12 2.36
CA LYS A 217 1.61 -24.97 3.51
C LYS A 217 2.91 -24.37 2.99
N TYR A 218 3.33 -23.25 3.57
CA TYR A 218 4.68 -22.70 3.40
C TYR A 218 5.70 -23.55 4.15
#